data_f5921c56dae58cb910aadc02ff5069a0
#
_entry.id   f5921c56dae58cb910aadc02ff5069a0
#
_cell.length_a   1.000
_cell.length_b   1.000
_cell.length_c   1.000
_cell.angle_alpha   90.00
_cell.angle_beta   90.00
_cell.angle_gamma   90.00
#
_symmetry.space_group_name_H-M   'P 1'
#
loop_
_entity.id
_entity.type
_entity.pdbx_description
1 polymer ?
#
loop_
_entity_poly.entity_id
_entity_poly.type
_entity_poly.pdbx_seq_one_letter_code
_entity_poly.pdbx_strand_id
1 'polypeptide(L)'
;SVMPAILRSCLRLGYGVRSAVLNAAAAFGLLAGVALAEPLTLVALGDSLTQGYGLPQADGFVPQLEAWLRAKGADVTVVNAGVSGDTTAGGRARVDWTLTPDVDALIVNLGGNDLLRGIDPAASRANLDAILTAAGDRGLPVLLVALRAPGNYGPAFKAAFDAIYPDLAAKHGTLLT
;
A
#
# COMPACT_ATOMS: atom_id res chain seq x y z
N SER A 1 -42.93 -21.56 74.95
CA SER A 1 -42.49 -22.25 73.75
C SER A 1 -41.47 -21.40 73.00
N VAL A 2 -40.23 -21.83 73.08
CA VAL A 2 -39.07 -21.09 72.60
C VAL A 2 -38.81 -21.57 71.11
N MET A 3 -38.78 -20.67 70.14
CA MET A 3 -38.26 -20.95 68.85
C MET A 3 -37.04 -20.04 68.55
N PRO A 4 -35.91 -20.59 68.07
CA PRO A 4 -34.61 -19.93 68.14
C PRO A 4 -34.32 -19.01 66.93
N ALA A 5 -33.60 -17.96 67.30
CA ALA A 5 -33.14 -16.86 66.45
C ALA A 5 -31.94 -17.26 65.54
N ILE A 6 -32.05 -18.32 64.75
CA ILE A 6 -30.91 -18.79 63.89
C ILE A 6 -31.10 -18.53 62.37
N LEU A 7 -32.23 -17.97 61.94
CA LEU A 7 -32.54 -17.86 60.51
C LEU A 7 -32.35 -16.46 59.89
N ARG A 8 -31.63 -15.55 60.53
CA ARG A 8 -31.43 -14.18 60.05
C ARG A 8 -30.00 -13.84 59.62
N SER A 9 -29.02 -14.76 59.67
CA SER A 9 -27.61 -14.45 59.37
C SER A 9 -27.12 -14.93 57.99
N CYS A 10 -27.92 -15.67 57.22
CA CYS A 10 -27.44 -16.22 55.94
C CYS A 10 -27.77 -15.40 54.66
N LEU A 11 -28.43 -14.23 54.79
CA LEU A 11 -28.86 -13.46 53.62
C LEU A 11 -28.05 -12.19 53.35
N ARG A 12 -26.93 -11.95 54.04
CA ARG A 12 -26.11 -10.73 53.81
C ARG A 12 -24.74 -10.95 53.11
N LEU A 13 -24.36 -12.20 52.75
CA LEU A 13 -23.07 -12.47 52.10
C LEU A 13 -23.15 -12.59 50.57
N GLY A 14 -24.33 -12.41 49.95
CA GLY A 14 -24.52 -12.63 48.51
C GLY A 14 -24.28 -11.43 47.60
N TYR A 15 -24.31 -10.20 48.12
CA TYR A 15 -24.28 -9.00 47.29
C TYR A 15 -22.85 -8.50 46.95
N GLY A 16 -21.90 -8.65 47.86
CA GLY A 16 -20.52 -8.17 47.68
C GLY A 16 -19.72 -8.97 46.67
N VAL A 17 -19.90 -10.29 46.64
CA VAL A 17 -19.14 -11.18 45.72
C VAL A 17 -19.62 -11.06 44.27
N ARG A 18 -20.94 -10.90 44.06
CA ARG A 18 -21.50 -10.72 42.71
C ARG A 18 -21.09 -9.39 42.09
N SER A 19 -21.01 -8.30 42.85
CA SER A 19 -20.57 -7.00 42.38
C SER A 19 -19.06 -6.97 42.07
N ALA A 20 -18.24 -7.68 42.86
CA ALA A 20 -16.80 -7.78 42.62
C ALA A 20 -16.46 -8.59 41.33
N VAL A 21 -17.20 -9.69 41.10
CA VAL A 21 -17.02 -10.52 39.91
C VAL A 21 -17.49 -9.80 38.62
N LEU A 22 -18.60 -9.05 38.70
CA LEU A 22 -19.10 -8.25 37.58
C LEU A 22 -18.15 -7.07 37.23
N ASN A 23 -17.58 -6.41 38.23
CA ASN A 23 -16.62 -5.35 38.02
C ASN A 23 -15.26 -5.87 37.52
N ALA A 24 -14.80 -7.05 37.93
CA ALA A 24 -13.61 -7.69 37.41
C ALA A 24 -13.78 -8.16 35.94
N ALA A 25 -14.96 -8.67 35.59
CA ALA A 25 -15.26 -9.05 34.20
C ALA A 25 -15.40 -7.83 33.30
N ALA A 26 -15.95 -6.71 33.78
CA ALA A 26 -16.00 -5.45 33.02
C ALA A 26 -14.61 -4.82 32.85
N ALA A 27 -13.71 -4.91 33.83
CA ALA A 27 -12.35 -4.43 33.74
C ALA A 27 -11.49 -5.29 32.79
N PHE A 28 -11.73 -6.61 32.71
CA PHE A 28 -11.04 -7.52 31.81
C PHE A 28 -11.53 -7.37 30.34
N GLY A 29 -12.80 -6.97 30.15
CA GLY A 29 -13.37 -6.71 28.82
C GLY A 29 -12.85 -5.40 28.17
N LEU A 30 -12.37 -4.44 28.98
CA LEU A 30 -11.78 -3.17 28.50
C LEU A 30 -10.29 -3.28 28.15
N LEU A 31 -9.64 -4.39 28.49
CA LEU A 31 -8.28 -4.76 28.06
C LEU A 31 -8.26 -5.59 26.76
N ALA A 32 -9.42 -5.81 26.13
CA ALA A 32 -9.50 -6.39 24.79
C ALA A 32 -8.89 -5.40 23.79
N GLY A 33 -7.65 -5.64 23.50
CA GLY A 33 -6.65 -5.02 22.69
C GLY A 33 -7.12 -3.88 21.79
N VAL A 34 -6.51 -2.73 21.96
CA VAL A 34 -6.20 -1.87 20.82
C VAL A 34 -5.35 -2.75 19.90
N ALA A 35 -5.98 -3.42 18.96
CA ALA A 35 -5.26 -4.00 17.81
C ALA A 35 -4.64 -2.78 17.13
N LEU A 36 -3.35 -2.56 17.35
CA LEU A 36 -2.58 -1.62 16.53
C LEU A 36 -2.70 -2.20 15.12
N ALA A 37 -3.38 -1.47 14.24
CA ALA A 37 -3.41 -1.83 12.85
C ALA A 37 -1.96 -1.86 12.37
N GLU A 38 -1.57 -2.92 11.66
CA GLU A 38 -0.25 -2.97 11.02
C GLU A 38 -0.12 -1.78 10.06
N PRO A 39 1.06 -1.16 9.98
CA PRO A 39 1.30 -0.09 9.03
C PRO A 39 0.96 -0.55 7.60
N LEU A 40 0.31 0.30 6.82
CA LEU A 40 0.04 0.01 5.41
C LEU A 40 1.35 -0.16 4.64
N THR A 41 1.46 -1.23 3.87
CA THR A 41 2.62 -1.50 3.00
C THR A 41 2.37 -0.96 1.60
N LEU A 42 3.03 0.13 1.24
CA LEU A 42 3.00 0.74 -0.08
C LEU A 42 4.25 0.36 -0.87
N VAL A 43 4.12 -0.36 -1.97
CA VAL A 43 5.26 -0.69 -2.84
C VAL A 43 5.41 0.36 -3.92
N ALA A 44 6.62 0.88 -4.12
CA ALA A 44 6.99 1.74 -5.23
C ALA A 44 7.78 0.94 -6.27
N LEU A 45 7.10 0.43 -7.30
CA LEU A 45 7.68 -0.28 -8.44
C LEU A 45 8.16 0.73 -9.48
N GLY A 46 9.45 0.75 -9.79
CA GLY A 46 9.99 1.75 -10.70
C GLY A 46 11.42 1.47 -11.15
N ASP A 47 12.01 2.49 -11.74
CA ASP A 47 13.38 2.49 -12.25
C ASP A 47 14.37 3.22 -11.31
N SER A 48 15.39 3.85 -11.88
CA SER A 48 16.41 4.63 -11.14
C SER A 48 15.83 5.81 -10.35
N LEU A 49 14.74 6.42 -10.82
CA LEU A 49 14.09 7.52 -10.13
C LEU A 49 13.46 7.04 -8.81
N THR A 50 12.85 5.87 -8.85
CA THR A 50 12.28 5.23 -7.66
C THR A 50 13.36 4.69 -6.73
N GLN A 51 14.41 4.08 -7.31
CA GLN A 51 15.55 3.57 -6.55
C GLN A 51 16.29 4.66 -5.76
N GLY A 52 16.33 5.89 -6.29
CA GLY A 52 17.14 6.99 -5.75
C GLY A 52 18.58 6.96 -6.25
N TYR A 53 18.80 6.52 -7.51
CA TYR A 53 20.14 6.40 -8.09
C TYR A 53 20.91 7.73 -8.06
N GLY A 54 22.14 7.67 -7.53
CA GLY A 54 23.02 8.85 -7.43
C GLY A 54 22.74 9.76 -6.25
N LEU A 55 21.78 9.44 -5.40
CA LEU A 55 21.45 10.20 -4.19
C LEU A 55 21.89 9.46 -2.92
N PRO A 56 22.20 10.18 -1.82
CA PRO A 56 22.17 9.57 -0.50
C PRO A 56 20.84 8.89 -0.23
N GLN A 57 20.83 7.76 0.46
CA GLN A 57 19.61 6.97 0.65
C GLN A 57 18.44 7.79 1.22
N ALA A 58 18.71 8.67 2.19
CA ALA A 58 17.68 9.51 2.81
C ALA A 58 17.06 10.54 1.87
N ASP A 59 17.75 10.91 0.79
CA ASP A 59 17.32 11.93 -0.16
C ASP A 59 16.56 11.34 -1.36
N GLY A 60 16.48 10.01 -1.43
CA GLY A 60 15.74 9.30 -2.48
C GLY A 60 14.23 9.50 -2.39
N PHE A 61 13.55 9.28 -3.52
CA PHE A 61 12.09 9.43 -3.63
C PHE A 61 11.32 8.65 -2.55
N VAL A 62 11.66 7.38 -2.34
CA VAL A 62 10.91 6.49 -1.44
C VAL A 62 10.98 6.93 0.02
N PRO A 63 12.16 7.16 0.64
CA PRO A 63 12.22 7.64 2.02
C PRO A 63 11.60 9.04 2.20
N GLN A 64 11.71 9.92 1.20
CA GLN A 64 11.07 11.23 1.24
C GLN A 64 9.54 11.12 1.19
N LEU A 65 9.00 10.22 0.35
CA LEU A 65 7.57 9.95 0.28
C LEU A 65 7.06 9.37 1.61
N GLU A 66 7.75 8.39 2.18
CA GLU A 66 7.38 7.80 3.47
C GLU A 66 7.34 8.86 4.57
N ALA A 67 8.40 9.68 4.68
CA ALA A 67 8.47 10.74 5.67
C ALA A 67 7.33 11.76 5.49
N TRP A 68 7.00 12.12 4.25
CA TRP A 68 5.91 13.03 3.95
C TRP A 68 4.54 12.47 4.31
N LEU A 69 4.27 11.20 3.97
CA LEU A 69 3.02 10.52 4.30
C LEU A 69 2.83 10.41 5.82
N ARG A 70 3.89 10.00 6.54
CA ARG A 70 3.87 9.92 8.00
C ARG A 70 3.66 11.28 8.66
N ALA A 71 4.25 12.34 8.14
CA ALA A 71 4.01 13.71 8.61
C ALA A 71 2.56 14.17 8.37
N LYS A 72 1.83 13.56 7.43
CA LYS A 72 0.39 13.76 7.21
C LYS A 72 -0.50 12.85 8.05
N GLY A 73 0.09 12.03 8.92
CA GLY A 73 -0.64 11.14 9.84
C GLY A 73 -0.92 9.74 9.28
N ALA A 74 -0.37 9.38 8.12
CA ALA A 74 -0.49 8.01 7.62
C ALA A 74 0.48 7.08 8.37
N ASP A 75 -0.03 5.94 8.85
CA ASP A 75 0.82 4.86 9.34
C ASP A 75 1.14 3.94 8.16
N VAL A 76 2.31 4.18 7.55
CA VAL A 76 2.69 3.55 6.27
C VAL A 76 4.18 3.22 6.25
N THR A 77 4.51 2.10 5.62
CA THR A 77 5.86 1.74 5.20
C THR A 77 5.91 1.76 3.67
N VAL A 78 6.88 2.46 3.09
CA VAL A 78 7.07 2.51 1.64
C VAL A 78 8.24 1.64 1.23
N VAL A 79 7.94 0.54 0.54
CA VAL A 79 8.95 -0.41 0.06
C VAL A 79 9.52 0.07 -1.27
N ASN A 80 10.84 0.22 -1.34
CA ASN A 80 11.54 0.59 -2.55
C ASN A 80 11.74 -0.63 -3.45
N ALA A 81 10.95 -0.72 -4.51
CA ALA A 81 11.09 -1.70 -5.57
C ALA A 81 11.56 -1.04 -6.89
N GLY A 82 12.41 -0.02 -6.78
CA GLY A 82 13.11 0.60 -7.92
C GLY A 82 14.34 -0.20 -8.33
N VAL A 83 14.52 -0.39 -9.64
CA VAL A 83 15.72 -1.02 -10.23
C VAL A 83 16.27 -0.12 -11.32
N SER A 84 17.49 0.36 -11.15
CA SER A 84 18.13 1.28 -12.10
C SER A 84 18.22 0.66 -13.49
N GLY A 85 17.78 1.41 -14.50
CA GLY A 85 17.77 0.95 -15.88
C GLY A 85 16.57 0.08 -16.28
N ASP A 86 15.65 -0.24 -15.35
CA ASP A 86 14.47 -1.02 -15.68
C ASP A 86 13.59 -0.33 -16.72
N THR A 87 13.11 -1.14 -17.65
CA THR A 87 12.03 -0.82 -18.60
C THR A 87 10.70 -1.34 -18.07
N THR A 88 9.63 -1.05 -18.79
CA THR A 88 8.32 -1.66 -18.49
C THR A 88 8.37 -3.19 -18.56
N ALA A 89 9.21 -3.76 -19.45
CA ALA A 89 9.43 -5.21 -19.55
C ALA A 89 10.14 -5.77 -18.31
N GLY A 90 11.13 -5.07 -17.76
CA GLY A 90 11.80 -5.45 -16.51
C GLY A 90 10.84 -5.43 -15.32
N GLY A 91 10.03 -4.37 -15.19
CA GLY A 91 9.00 -4.29 -14.17
C GLY A 91 7.97 -5.42 -14.28
N ARG A 92 7.50 -5.72 -15.50
CA ARG A 92 6.59 -6.85 -15.75
C ARG A 92 7.18 -8.20 -15.32
N ALA A 93 8.47 -8.42 -15.61
CA ALA A 93 9.12 -9.70 -15.28
C ALA A 93 9.22 -9.98 -13.79
N ARG A 94 9.12 -8.94 -12.93
CA ARG A 94 9.28 -9.04 -11.48
C ARG A 94 8.04 -8.66 -10.67
N VAL A 95 6.94 -8.22 -11.30
CA VAL A 95 5.76 -7.76 -10.59
C VAL A 95 5.17 -8.83 -9.67
N ASP A 96 5.10 -10.08 -10.12
CA ASP A 96 4.45 -11.15 -9.37
C ASP A 96 5.14 -11.46 -8.03
N TRP A 97 6.46 -11.43 -7.99
CA TRP A 97 7.20 -11.65 -6.74
C TRP A 97 7.44 -10.36 -5.94
N THR A 98 7.22 -9.19 -6.55
CA THR A 98 7.24 -7.90 -5.87
C THR A 98 5.95 -7.67 -5.06
N LEU A 99 4.80 -8.14 -5.57
CA LEU A 99 3.50 -8.03 -4.92
C LEU A 99 3.27 -9.19 -3.94
N THR A 100 3.96 -9.16 -2.80
CA THR A 100 3.76 -10.12 -1.71
C THR A 100 2.39 -9.94 -1.04
N PRO A 101 1.87 -10.94 -0.28
CA PRO A 101 0.52 -10.87 0.31
C PRO A 101 0.29 -9.73 1.30
N ASP A 102 1.36 -9.14 1.82
CA ASP A 102 1.35 -8.01 2.77
C ASP A 102 1.32 -6.63 2.10
N VAL A 103 1.29 -6.58 0.76
CA VAL A 103 1.19 -5.31 0.02
C VAL A 103 -0.25 -4.81 0.02
N ASP A 104 -0.44 -3.54 0.43
CA ASP A 104 -1.76 -2.89 0.47
C ASP A 104 -2.00 -1.93 -0.70
N ALA A 105 -0.94 -1.39 -1.31
CA ALA A 105 -1.05 -0.48 -2.45
C ALA A 105 0.23 -0.46 -3.29
N LEU A 106 0.10 -0.04 -4.56
CA LEU A 106 1.18 0.00 -5.52
C LEU A 106 1.32 1.38 -6.18
N ILE A 107 2.55 1.88 -6.27
CA ILE A 107 2.93 2.96 -7.19
C ILE A 107 3.69 2.32 -8.37
N VAL A 108 3.30 2.66 -9.60
CA VAL A 108 4.00 2.25 -10.82
C VAL A 108 4.64 3.48 -11.47
N ASN A 109 5.96 3.54 -11.47
CA ASN A 109 6.76 4.61 -12.07
C ASN A 109 7.78 4.02 -13.05
N LEU A 110 7.29 3.59 -14.21
CA LEU A 110 8.06 2.92 -15.28
C LEU A 110 7.74 3.51 -16.66
N GLY A 111 8.65 3.34 -17.59
CA GLY A 111 8.53 3.78 -18.98
C GLY A 111 9.58 4.82 -19.38
N GLY A 112 10.29 5.41 -18.43
CA GLY A 112 11.38 6.35 -18.70
C GLY A 112 12.50 5.72 -19.54
N ASN A 113 12.93 4.51 -19.19
CA ASN A 113 13.95 3.78 -19.95
C ASN A 113 13.45 3.26 -21.30
N ASP A 114 12.16 2.94 -21.42
CA ASP A 114 11.53 2.61 -22.71
C ASP A 114 11.64 3.81 -23.67
N LEU A 115 11.29 4.98 -23.14
CA LEU A 115 11.37 6.24 -23.88
C LEU A 115 12.81 6.58 -24.30
N LEU A 116 13.77 6.48 -23.37
CA LEU A 116 15.18 6.76 -23.64
C LEU A 116 15.78 5.82 -24.70
N ARG A 117 15.27 4.59 -24.78
CA ARG A 117 15.73 3.57 -25.74
C ARG A 117 14.90 3.50 -27.02
N GLY A 118 13.86 4.34 -27.16
CA GLY A 118 12.97 4.34 -28.33
C GLY A 118 12.20 3.02 -28.48
N ILE A 119 11.87 2.36 -27.37
CA ILE A 119 11.06 1.13 -27.39
C ILE A 119 9.67 1.46 -27.92
N ASP A 120 9.12 0.58 -28.76
CA ASP A 120 7.79 0.73 -29.32
C ASP A 120 6.74 1.00 -28.20
N PRO A 121 6.00 2.11 -28.28
CA PRO A 121 4.94 2.41 -27.32
C PRO A 121 3.92 1.29 -27.12
N ALA A 122 3.65 0.48 -28.16
CA ALA A 122 2.76 -0.66 -28.05
C ALA A 122 3.32 -1.74 -27.10
N ALA A 123 4.64 -1.96 -27.10
CA ALA A 123 5.29 -2.90 -26.19
C ALA A 123 5.26 -2.37 -24.75
N SER A 124 5.56 -1.07 -24.54
CA SER A 124 5.48 -0.43 -23.23
C SER A 124 4.06 -0.49 -22.66
N ARG A 125 3.05 -0.21 -23.50
CA ARG A 125 1.63 -0.34 -23.15
C ARG A 125 1.29 -1.75 -22.69
N ALA A 126 1.67 -2.77 -23.45
CA ALA A 126 1.37 -4.16 -23.14
C ALA A 126 2.00 -4.61 -21.81
N ASN A 127 3.21 -4.14 -21.52
CA ASN A 127 3.89 -4.44 -20.26
C ASN A 127 3.23 -3.75 -19.06
N LEU A 128 2.90 -2.46 -19.17
CA LEU A 128 2.19 -1.72 -18.13
C LEU A 128 0.79 -2.29 -17.90
N ASP A 129 0.07 -2.66 -18.96
CA ASP A 129 -1.24 -3.33 -18.86
C ASP A 129 -1.16 -4.63 -18.08
N ALA A 130 -0.13 -5.45 -18.31
CA ALA A 130 0.09 -6.68 -17.57
C ALA A 130 0.43 -6.42 -16.08
N ILE A 131 1.22 -5.39 -15.78
CA ILE A 131 1.52 -4.97 -14.39
C ILE A 131 0.25 -4.55 -13.67
N LEU A 132 -0.58 -3.71 -14.31
CA LEU A 132 -1.83 -3.23 -13.71
C LEU A 132 -2.85 -4.36 -13.56
N THR A 133 -2.89 -5.33 -14.48
CA THR A 133 -3.70 -6.54 -14.37
C THR A 133 -3.28 -7.36 -13.16
N ALA A 134 -1.97 -7.61 -12.98
CA ALA A 134 -1.46 -8.36 -11.83
C ALA A 134 -1.76 -7.70 -10.47
N ALA A 135 -1.79 -6.36 -10.41
CA ALA A 135 -2.21 -5.62 -9.23
C ALA A 135 -3.74 -5.70 -9.03
N GLY A 136 -4.52 -5.56 -10.10
CA GLY A 136 -5.98 -5.66 -10.07
C GLY A 136 -6.48 -7.03 -9.64
N ASP A 137 -5.83 -8.12 -10.10
CA ASP A 137 -6.15 -9.50 -9.69
C ASP A 137 -5.95 -9.74 -8.18
N ARG A 138 -5.13 -8.90 -7.54
CA ARG A 138 -4.91 -8.88 -6.08
C ARG A 138 -5.77 -7.85 -5.35
N GLY A 139 -6.60 -7.09 -6.07
CA GLY A 139 -7.45 -6.03 -5.50
C GLY A 139 -6.68 -4.81 -5.01
N LEU A 140 -5.44 -4.61 -5.45
CA LEU A 140 -4.58 -3.53 -4.98
C LEU A 140 -4.96 -2.19 -5.63
N PRO A 141 -5.15 -1.11 -4.86
CA PRO A 141 -5.20 0.23 -5.40
C PRO A 141 -3.84 0.61 -5.99
N VAL A 142 -3.86 1.25 -7.17
CA VAL A 142 -2.65 1.64 -7.89
C VAL A 142 -2.63 3.13 -8.17
N LEU A 143 -1.46 3.76 -7.95
CA LEU A 143 -1.10 5.06 -8.51
C LEU A 143 -0.17 4.85 -9.70
N LEU A 144 -0.65 5.15 -10.90
CA LEU A 144 0.15 5.15 -12.12
C LEU A 144 0.78 6.53 -12.35
N VAL A 145 2.11 6.60 -12.36
CA VAL A 145 2.85 7.83 -12.61
C VAL A 145 2.99 8.04 -14.12
N ALA A 146 2.34 9.07 -14.65
CA ALA A 146 2.36 9.36 -16.07
C ALA A 146 3.68 9.98 -16.53
N LEU A 147 4.12 9.57 -17.71
CA LEU A 147 5.25 10.15 -18.42
C LEU A 147 4.78 10.71 -19.77
N ARG A 148 5.49 11.70 -20.26
CA ARG A 148 5.25 12.27 -21.58
C ARG A 148 6.50 12.19 -22.44
N ALA A 149 6.34 11.76 -23.69
CA ALA A 149 7.44 11.69 -24.63
C ALA A 149 7.87 13.09 -25.10
N PRO A 150 9.18 13.38 -25.16
CA PRO A 150 9.68 14.49 -25.96
C PRO A 150 9.39 14.25 -27.46
N GLY A 151 9.50 15.29 -28.28
CA GLY A 151 9.16 15.19 -29.71
C GLY A 151 10.20 14.54 -30.60
N ASN A 152 11.34 14.08 -30.07
CA ASN A 152 12.52 13.62 -30.82
C ASN A 152 12.30 12.34 -31.66
N TYR A 153 11.32 11.50 -31.27
CA TYR A 153 10.95 10.29 -32.04
C TYR A 153 9.80 10.54 -33.03
N GLY A 154 9.41 11.80 -33.19
CA GLY A 154 8.34 12.20 -34.10
C GLY A 154 6.93 12.18 -33.48
N PRO A 155 5.96 12.81 -34.20
CA PRO A 155 4.64 13.04 -33.63
C PRO A 155 3.82 11.75 -33.39
N ALA A 156 3.99 10.74 -34.25
CA ALA A 156 3.28 9.49 -34.14
C ALA A 156 3.70 8.70 -32.88
N PHE A 157 5.01 8.61 -32.63
CA PHE A 157 5.56 7.99 -31.43
C PHE A 157 5.07 8.74 -30.18
N LYS A 158 5.20 10.06 -30.19
CA LYS A 158 4.77 10.89 -29.06
C LYS A 158 3.28 10.68 -28.75
N ALA A 159 2.42 10.73 -29.74
CA ALA A 159 0.98 10.52 -29.54
C ALA A 159 0.67 9.14 -28.96
N ALA A 160 1.32 8.09 -29.50
CA ALA A 160 1.14 6.73 -29.05
C ALA A 160 1.65 6.52 -27.61
N PHE A 161 2.80 7.11 -27.25
CA PHE A 161 3.37 7.00 -25.92
C PHE A 161 2.55 7.79 -24.89
N ASP A 162 2.21 9.04 -25.18
CA ASP A 162 1.47 9.92 -24.26
C ASP A 162 0.07 9.37 -23.94
N ALA A 163 -0.53 8.59 -24.84
CA ALA A 163 -1.82 7.95 -24.64
C ALA A 163 -1.78 6.71 -23.73
N ILE A 164 -0.59 6.13 -23.45
CA ILE A 164 -0.47 4.89 -22.68
C ILE A 164 -1.10 5.05 -21.29
N TYR A 165 -0.67 6.06 -20.56
CA TYR A 165 -1.00 6.20 -19.14
C TYR A 165 -2.48 6.55 -18.90
N PRO A 166 -3.06 7.57 -19.57
CA PRO A 166 -4.48 7.89 -19.36
C PRO A 166 -5.41 6.77 -19.81
N ASP A 167 -5.09 6.07 -20.93
CA ASP A 167 -5.91 4.96 -21.39
C ASP A 167 -5.87 3.78 -20.42
N LEU A 168 -4.69 3.43 -19.90
CA LEU A 168 -4.53 2.35 -18.94
C LEU A 168 -5.14 2.70 -17.58
N ALA A 169 -4.99 3.95 -17.14
CA ALA A 169 -5.63 4.40 -15.90
C ALA A 169 -7.15 4.29 -16.00
N ALA A 170 -7.74 4.71 -17.12
CA ALA A 170 -9.18 4.56 -17.38
C ALA A 170 -9.62 3.09 -17.45
N LYS A 171 -8.82 2.23 -18.12
CA LYS A 171 -9.11 0.80 -18.27
C LYS A 171 -9.12 0.06 -16.93
N HIS A 172 -8.15 0.35 -16.06
CA HIS A 172 -7.93 -0.36 -14.80
C HIS A 172 -8.52 0.37 -13.58
N GLY A 173 -9.07 1.58 -13.75
CA GLY A 173 -9.62 2.37 -12.64
C GLY A 173 -8.55 2.84 -11.65
N THR A 174 -7.30 3.06 -12.11
CA THR A 174 -6.20 3.50 -11.25
C THR A 174 -6.17 5.02 -11.09
N LEU A 175 -5.53 5.47 -10.02
CA LEU A 175 -5.15 6.87 -9.90
C LEU A 175 -4.04 7.21 -10.92
N LEU A 176 -4.06 8.43 -11.44
CA LEU A 176 -3.08 8.94 -12.40
C LEU A 176 -2.55 10.30 -11.93
N THR A 177 -1.23 10.53 -12.06
CA THR A 177 -0.60 11.83 -11.77
C THR A 177 -0.43 12.65 -13.04
#